data_92f284a7b31813151df0fe5cdd786af0
#
_entry.id   92f284a7b31813151df0fe5cdd786af0
#
_cell.length_a   1.000
_cell.length_b   1.000
_cell.length_c   1.000
_cell.angle_alpha   90.00
_cell.angle_beta   90.00
_cell.angle_gamma   90.00
#
_symmetry.space_group_name_H-M   'P 1'
#
loop_
_entity.id
_entity.type
_entity.pdbx_description
1 polymer ?
#
loop_
_entity_poly.entity_id
_entity_poly.type
_entity_poly.pdbx_seq_one_letter_code
_entity_poly.pdbx_strand_id
1 'polypeptide(L)' 'MKKIVLFVVLDQYADWEAAYLASWTSVLGRDEFAVKTVSLTTAPVSSIGGFTLLPDYDLASAPEDFEGLILVGGMSWR' A
#
# COMPACT_ATOMS: atom_id res chain seq x y z
N MET A 1 6.61 -11.95 -15.40
CA MET A 1 6.59 -11.65 -13.97
C MET A 1 5.97 -10.27 -13.76
N LYS A 2 5.08 -10.15 -12.79
CA LYS A 2 4.42 -8.86 -12.54
C LYS A 2 5.38 -7.88 -11.87
N LYS A 3 5.27 -6.63 -12.27
CA LYS A 3 6.01 -5.54 -11.64
C LYS A 3 5.29 -5.12 -10.37
N ILE A 4 6.05 -4.80 -9.34
CA ILE A 4 5.48 -4.49 -8.03
C ILE A 4 5.23 -2.99 -7.91
N VAL A 5 4.03 -2.63 -7.47
CA VAL A 5 3.70 -1.27 -7.08
C VAL A 5 3.49 -1.29 -5.57
N LEU A 6 4.30 -0.53 -4.84
CA LEU A 6 4.24 -0.47 -3.39
C LEU A 6 3.36 0.67 -2.93
N PHE A 7 2.41 0.35 -2.05
CA PHE A 7 1.55 1.35 -1.41
C PHE A 7 2.02 1.52 0.02
N VAL A 8 2.53 2.70 0.35
CA VAL A 8 2.96 3.00 1.72
C VAL A 8 1.75 3.39 2.53
N VAL A 9 1.44 2.59 3.54
CA VAL A 9 0.29 2.81 4.41
C VAL A 9 0.76 2.96 5.86
N LEU A 10 0.19 3.94 6.56
CA LEU A 10 0.46 4.17 7.97
C LEU A 10 -0.86 4.14 8.72
N ASP A 11 -0.79 4.10 10.06
CA ASP A 11 -2.01 4.18 10.86
C ASP A 11 -2.84 5.39 10.46
N GLN A 12 -4.16 5.23 10.44
CA GLN A 12 -5.11 6.24 10.04
C GLN A 12 -4.97 6.63 8.57
N TYR A 13 -4.60 5.66 7.73
CA TYR A 13 -4.53 5.92 6.29
C TYR A 13 -5.94 6.13 5.71
N ALA A 14 -6.01 6.87 4.62
CA ALA A 14 -7.27 7.17 3.94
C ALA A 14 -7.74 5.98 3.11
N ASP A 15 -8.80 5.31 3.56
CA ASP A 15 -9.36 4.13 2.90
C ASP A 15 -9.66 4.39 1.43
N TRP A 16 -10.30 5.54 1.16
CA TRP A 16 -10.75 5.86 -0.20
C TRP A 16 -9.59 6.04 -1.14
N GLU A 17 -8.48 6.63 -0.69
CA GLU A 17 -7.29 6.82 -1.52
C GLU A 17 -6.65 5.48 -1.85
N ALA A 18 -6.43 4.67 -0.81
CA ALA A 18 -5.80 3.37 -0.99
C ALA A 18 -6.65 2.47 -1.87
N ALA A 19 -7.94 2.38 -1.58
CA ALA A 19 -8.84 1.51 -2.33
C ALA A 19 -8.97 1.92 -3.79
N TYR A 20 -9.12 3.21 -4.04
CA TYR A 20 -9.28 3.72 -5.39
C TYR A 20 -8.05 3.42 -6.25
N LEU A 21 -6.88 3.79 -5.75
CA LEU A 21 -5.64 3.63 -6.51
C LEU A 21 -5.24 2.16 -6.65
N ALA A 22 -5.42 1.37 -5.60
CA ALA A 22 -5.11 -0.05 -5.66
C ALA A 22 -6.05 -0.77 -6.61
N SER A 23 -7.34 -0.43 -6.60
CA SER A 23 -8.31 -1.03 -7.51
C SER A 23 -7.98 -0.71 -8.96
N TRP A 24 -7.66 0.54 -9.26
CA TRP A 24 -7.25 0.94 -10.60
C TRP A 24 -6.02 0.18 -11.06
N THR A 25 -5.00 0.11 -10.22
CA THR A 25 -3.76 -0.59 -10.54
C THR A 25 -4.01 -2.06 -10.80
N SER A 26 -4.81 -2.71 -9.96
CA SER A 26 -5.09 -4.13 -10.10
C SER A 26 -5.95 -4.44 -11.32
N VAL A 27 -6.92 -3.58 -11.63
CA VAL A 27 -7.83 -3.83 -12.76
C VAL A 27 -7.17 -3.51 -14.08
N LEU A 28 -6.56 -2.35 -14.21
CA LEU A 28 -5.96 -1.92 -15.47
C LEU A 28 -4.61 -2.56 -15.74
N GLY A 29 -3.86 -2.87 -14.71
CA GLY A 29 -2.53 -3.45 -14.84
C GLY A 29 -2.41 -4.89 -14.38
N ARG A 30 -3.52 -5.62 -14.32
CA ARG A 30 -3.56 -6.95 -13.69
C ARG A 30 -2.58 -7.96 -14.27
N ASP A 31 -2.21 -7.82 -15.53
CA ASP A 31 -1.25 -8.72 -16.17
C ASP A 31 0.20 -8.23 -16.03
N GLU A 32 0.39 -7.00 -15.57
CA GLU A 32 1.70 -6.36 -15.49
C GLU A 32 2.10 -5.98 -14.08
N PHE A 33 1.13 -5.63 -13.22
CA PHE A 33 1.40 -5.09 -11.90
C PHE A 33 0.81 -5.92 -10.79
N ALA A 34 1.54 -6.00 -9.68
CA ALA A 34 1.05 -6.58 -8.44
C ALA A 34 1.07 -5.49 -7.36
N VAL A 35 -0.07 -5.30 -6.70
CA VAL A 35 -0.20 -4.31 -5.62
C VAL A 35 0.30 -4.95 -4.33
N LYS A 36 1.26 -4.31 -3.66
CA LYS A 36 1.76 -4.73 -2.37
C LYS A 36 1.77 -3.54 -1.42
N THR A 37 1.64 -3.81 -0.14
CA THR A 37 1.62 -2.77 0.89
C THR A 37 2.89 -2.82 1.72
N VAL A 38 3.34 -1.65 2.16
CA VAL A 38 4.51 -1.50 3.01
C VAL A 38 4.21 -0.46 4.08
N SER A 39 4.70 -0.70 5.29
CA SER A 39 4.55 0.24 6.39
C SER A 39 5.86 0.30 7.17
N LEU A 40 5.86 1.05 8.29
CA LEU A 40 7.05 1.16 9.13
C LEU A 40 7.44 -0.18 9.76
N THR A 41 6.41 -0.97 10.11
CA THR A 41 6.59 -2.32 10.63
C THR A 41 5.57 -3.23 9.96
N THR A 42 5.65 -4.52 10.21
CA THR A 42 4.66 -5.48 9.73
C THR A 42 3.47 -5.62 10.66
N ALA A 43 3.42 -4.84 11.74
CA ALA A 43 2.27 -4.83 12.64
C ALA A 43 1.03 -4.27 11.91
N PRO A 44 -0.18 -4.71 12.30
CA PRO A 44 -1.40 -4.22 11.66
C PRO A 44 -1.52 -2.71 11.76
N VAL A 45 -2.02 -2.08 10.68
CA VAL A 45 -2.35 -0.66 10.68
C VAL A 45 -3.85 -0.50 10.49
N SER A 46 -4.40 0.55 11.08
CA SER A 46 -5.83 0.85 10.99
C SER A 46 -6.07 2.01 10.03
N SER A 47 -7.12 1.90 9.23
CA SER A 47 -7.52 2.99 8.35
C SER A 47 -8.38 4.00 9.13
N ILE A 48 -8.64 5.13 8.51
CA ILE A 48 -9.56 6.13 9.08
C ILE A 48 -10.94 5.52 9.29
N GLY A 49 -11.38 4.67 8.38
CA GLY A 49 -12.68 4.02 8.47
C GLY A 49 -12.74 2.82 9.41
N GLY A 50 -11.63 2.47 10.06
CA GLY A 50 -11.62 1.39 11.03
C GLY A 50 -11.27 0.01 10.48
N PHE A 51 -10.88 -0.08 9.23
CA PHE A 51 -10.40 -1.34 8.68
C PHE A 51 -8.98 -1.61 9.15
N THR A 52 -8.66 -2.89 9.36
CA THR A 52 -7.32 -3.31 9.76
C THR A 52 -6.63 -3.92 8.55
N LEU A 53 -5.42 -3.48 8.28
CA LEU A 53 -4.62 -3.98 7.18
C LEU A 53 -3.31 -4.53 7.72
N LEU A 54 -2.94 -5.72 7.24
CA LEU A 54 -1.64 -6.29 7.52
C LEU A 54 -0.73 -5.96 6.35
N PRO A 55 0.29 -5.12 6.54
CA PRO A 55 1.21 -4.80 5.44
C PRO A 55 1.94 -6.05 4.95
N ASP A 56 2.19 -6.09 3.65
CA ASP A 56 2.96 -7.18 3.06
C ASP A 56 4.42 -7.11 3.50
N TYR A 57 4.94 -5.90 3.67
CA TYR A 57 6.34 -5.66 4.02
C TYR A 57 6.48 -4.51 5.00
N ASP A 58 7.59 -4.50 5.73
CA ASP A 58 8.03 -3.28 6.41
C ASP A 58 9.13 -2.63 5.54
N LEU A 59 9.68 -1.53 6.00
CA LEU A 59 10.70 -0.81 5.22
C LEU A 59 11.97 -1.64 5.03
N ALA A 60 12.27 -2.52 5.99
CA ALA A 60 13.48 -3.34 5.90
C ALA A 60 13.29 -4.54 4.96
N SER A 61 12.08 -5.07 4.87
CA SER A 61 11.80 -6.27 4.06
C SER A 61 11.22 -5.96 2.69
N ALA A 62 10.90 -4.69 2.40
CA ALA A 62 10.33 -4.33 1.12
C ALA A 62 11.30 -4.64 -0.02
N PRO A 63 10.80 -5.14 -1.16
CA PRO A 63 11.67 -5.42 -2.30
C PRO A 63 12.27 -4.12 -2.84
N GLU A 64 13.53 -4.19 -3.24
CA GLU A 64 14.20 -3.04 -3.86
C GLU A 64 13.77 -2.86 -5.31
N ASP A 65 13.25 -3.91 -5.90
CA ASP A 65 12.89 -3.96 -7.30
C ASP A 65 11.39 -3.71 -7.47
N PHE A 66 10.98 -2.47 -7.32
CA PHE A 66 9.59 -2.08 -7.53
C PHE A 66 9.50 -1.00 -8.61
N GLU A 67 8.38 -0.99 -9.32
CA GLU A 67 8.16 -0.06 -10.44
C GLU A 67 7.51 1.24 -10.01
N GLY A 68 6.75 1.24 -8.95
CA GLY A 68 6.05 2.43 -8.49
C GLY A 68 5.89 2.45 -7.00
N LEU A 69 5.86 3.66 -6.44
CA LEU A 69 5.67 3.89 -5.03
C LEU A 69 4.54 4.90 -4.86
N ILE A 70 3.51 4.52 -4.13
CA ILE A 70 2.36 5.39 -3.87
C ILE A 70 2.27 5.65 -2.39
N LEU A 71 2.29 6.92 -2.02
CA LEU A 71 2.16 7.35 -0.63
C LEU A 71 0.68 7.60 -0.36
N VAL A 72 0.07 6.72 0.42
CA VAL A 72 -1.35 6.85 0.74
C VAL A 72 -1.52 7.93 1.80
N GLY A 73 -2.36 8.92 1.51
CA GLY A 73 -2.64 10.00 2.45
C GLY A 73 -3.34 9.51 3.71
N GLY A 74 -3.34 10.34 4.73
CA GLY A 74 -4.00 10.01 5.99
C GLY A 74 -3.56 10.94 7.10
N MET A 75 -4.03 10.65 8.29
CA MET A 75 -3.83 11.55 9.43
C MET A 75 -2.45 11.42 10.07
N SER A 76 -1.70 10.39 9.74
CA SER A 76 -0.35 10.19 10.29
C SER A 76 0.75 10.95 9.56
N TRP A 77 0.43 11.62 8.46
CA TRP A 77 1.38 12.36 7.65
C TRP A 77 1.55 13.80 8.13
N ARG A 78 1.89 14.00 9.36
CA ARG A 78 2.00 15.35 9.91
C ARG A 78 3.39 15.66 10.39
#